data_6600821ed021594c4b8893f704afb55b
#
_entry.id   6600821ed021594c4b8893f704afb55b
#
_cell.length_a   1.000
_cell.length_b   1.000
_cell.length_c   1.000
_cell.angle_alpha   90.00
_cell.angle_beta   90.00
_cell.angle_gamma   90.00
#
_symmetry.space_group_name_H-M   'P 1'
#
loop_
_entity.id
_entity.type
_entity.pdbx_description
1 polymer ?
#
loop_
_entity_poly.entity_id
_entity_poly.type
_entity_poly.pdbx_seq_one_letter_code
_entity_poly.pdbx_strand_id
1 'polypeptide(L)'
;MMSLTDLPLSFWGYALETAAFTLNRAPSKSVETTPYELWFGKKPKLSFLKVWGCDAYVKKLQPEKLEPKSEKCVFIGYPKETIGYTFYLGSEGKIYIAKNGSFLEKEFLSKELSGKKVELDEVIVTPSKPESSAAREDVPVVATPTGEEVNDDDHEASGQVTTELRRSTRTRSALEWYGNPVLEIMLLDNGEPSNYEEAMAGQDSDKWLEAMKSEIGSMYENEVWTLTDLPDDRRAIENKWIFKKKTDADGNVTIYKARLVAKGYRQVQGVDYDETFSPVAKLKSVRIILAIAAYYDYEIWQMDVKTDLGEAAYILGIKIYRDRSRRLIGLSQSTYLDKILKKFNMDQSKKGFLPVLQGVQLSTAQCPTTAEDREKMSVIPYASAIGSIMYAMLCTRLDVNLAVSLVGRYQSNPGMEHWTAVKNILKYLKRTKDMFLIYGGDEELVVKGYVDASFDTDLDDSKSQTGYVYILNGGVVSWCSCKQSVMAGSTCEAEYMAASEEAQEAVWMKEFITDIGVIPNASGPMTLFSDNTGAIALAKEPRFHRKTRHIKRRFNSIRESVQNGDIDICKVHGPECSRSVD
;
A
#
# COMPACT_ATOMS: atom_id res chain seq x y z
N MET A 1 2.10 -19.44 -12.12
CA MET A 1 1.97 -20.58 -11.20
C MET A 1 0.53 -20.78 -10.76
N MET A 2 -0.13 -19.78 -10.14
CA MET A 2 -1.50 -19.90 -9.64
C MET A 2 -2.52 -20.30 -10.72
N SER A 3 -2.43 -19.74 -11.91
CA SER A 3 -3.34 -20.04 -13.04
C SER A 3 -3.34 -21.49 -13.53
N LEU A 4 -2.37 -22.29 -13.11
CA LEU A 4 -2.23 -23.70 -13.48
C LEU A 4 -2.72 -24.66 -12.39
N THR A 5 -3.30 -24.15 -11.29
CA THR A 5 -3.67 -24.95 -10.13
C THR A 5 -5.08 -24.62 -9.64
N ASP A 6 -5.72 -25.59 -9.01
CA ASP A 6 -7.02 -25.41 -8.33
C ASP A 6 -6.87 -24.92 -6.88
N LEU A 7 -5.71 -24.38 -6.50
CA LEU A 7 -5.45 -23.86 -5.16
C LEU A 7 -6.13 -22.50 -4.96
N PRO A 8 -6.69 -22.23 -3.76
CA PRO A 8 -7.26 -20.94 -3.41
C PRO A 8 -6.26 -19.78 -3.55
N LEU A 9 -6.76 -18.57 -3.84
CA LEU A 9 -5.94 -17.36 -3.99
C LEU A 9 -5.09 -17.05 -2.74
N SER A 10 -5.50 -17.49 -1.56
CA SER A 10 -4.73 -17.36 -0.31
C SER A 10 -3.32 -17.99 -0.38
N PHE A 11 -3.07 -18.90 -1.33
CA PHE A 11 -1.75 -19.52 -1.54
C PHE A 11 -0.81 -18.71 -2.44
N TRP A 12 -1.19 -17.49 -2.85
CA TRP A 12 -0.36 -16.64 -3.71
C TRP A 12 1.04 -16.36 -3.12
N GLY A 13 1.14 -16.21 -1.79
CA GLY A 13 2.41 -16.01 -1.10
C GLY A 13 3.38 -17.17 -1.32
N TYR A 14 2.89 -18.41 -1.19
CA TYR A 14 3.68 -19.61 -1.48
C TYR A 14 4.09 -19.73 -2.94
N ALA A 15 3.20 -19.31 -3.86
CA ALA A 15 3.52 -19.28 -5.28
C ALA A 15 4.63 -18.26 -5.59
N LEU A 16 4.57 -17.07 -4.97
CA LEU A 16 5.57 -16.02 -5.13
C LEU A 16 6.94 -16.42 -4.57
N GLU A 17 6.98 -16.96 -3.35
CA GLU A 17 8.20 -17.47 -2.74
C GLU A 17 8.84 -18.60 -3.58
N THR A 18 8.02 -19.51 -4.09
CA THR A 18 8.49 -20.58 -4.98
C THR A 18 8.99 -20.05 -6.32
N ALA A 19 8.35 -19.03 -6.88
CA ALA A 19 8.80 -18.37 -8.10
C ALA A 19 10.16 -17.69 -7.90
N ALA A 20 10.33 -16.93 -6.83
CA ALA A 20 11.61 -16.31 -6.47
C ALA A 20 12.70 -17.36 -6.22
N PHE A 21 12.39 -18.43 -5.49
CA PHE A 21 13.30 -19.53 -5.25
C PHE A 21 13.78 -20.20 -6.56
N THR A 22 12.85 -20.40 -7.50
CA THR A 22 13.12 -21.03 -8.80
C THR A 22 13.92 -20.11 -9.72
N LEU A 23 13.53 -18.83 -9.82
CA LEU A 23 14.21 -17.83 -10.66
C LEU A 23 15.66 -17.62 -10.24
N ASN A 24 15.93 -17.59 -8.94
CA ASN A 24 17.29 -17.47 -8.43
C ASN A 24 18.18 -18.68 -8.79
N ARG A 25 17.61 -19.82 -9.14
CA ARG A 25 18.34 -21.08 -9.41
C ARG A 25 18.27 -21.55 -10.86
N ALA A 26 17.29 -21.09 -11.61
CA ALA A 26 17.15 -21.45 -13.01
C ALA A 26 18.12 -20.64 -13.88
N PRO A 27 18.86 -21.29 -14.81
CA PRO A 27 19.72 -20.57 -15.75
C PRO A 27 18.87 -19.76 -16.74
N SER A 28 19.27 -18.53 -17.00
CA SER A 28 18.65 -17.65 -18.01
C SER A 28 19.53 -17.59 -19.26
N LYS A 29 18.91 -17.40 -20.43
CA LYS A 29 19.66 -17.23 -21.70
C LYS A 29 20.51 -15.96 -21.74
N SER A 30 20.19 -14.98 -20.91
CA SER A 30 20.85 -13.65 -20.88
C SER A 30 21.96 -13.52 -19.84
N VAL A 31 22.14 -14.51 -18.95
CA VAL A 31 23.13 -14.45 -17.86
C VAL A 31 23.86 -15.79 -17.76
N GLU A 32 25.18 -15.77 -17.82
CA GLU A 32 26.02 -17.00 -17.78
C GLU A 32 25.95 -17.75 -16.45
N THR A 33 25.79 -17.02 -15.34
CA THR A 33 25.74 -17.58 -13.99
C THR A 33 24.44 -17.22 -13.28
N THR A 34 23.87 -18.18 -12.53
CA THR A 34 22.62 -17.92 -11.79
C THR A 34 22.87 -17.02 -10.59
N PRO A 35 21.88 -16.22 -10.11
CA PRO A 35 22.01 -15.44 -8.88
C PRO A 35 22.43 -16.30 -7.68
N TYR A 36 21.94 -17.52 -7.60
CA TYR A 36 22.35 -18.47 -6.56
C TYR A 36 23.84 -18.81 -6.63
N GLU A 37 24.37 -19.03 -7.83
CA GLU A 37 25.80 -19.35 -8.04
C GLU A 37 26.70 -18.17 -7.69
N LEU A 38 26.29 -16.95 -8.05
CA LEU A 38 26.98 -15.71 -7.70
C LEU A 38 27.05 -15.50 -6.17
N TRP A 39 25.96 -15.81 -5.47
CA TRP A 39 25.87 -15.58 -4.02
C TRP A 39 26.57 -16.67 -3.19
N PHE A 40 26.42 -17.94 -3.56
CA PHE A 40 26.92 -19.08 -2.79
C PHE A 40 28.21 -19.71 -3.36
N GLY A 41 28.71 -19.28 -4.51
CA GLY A 41 29.89 -19.84 -5.17
C GLY A 41 29.72 -21.30 -5.64
N LYS A 42 28.48 -21.82 -5.72
CA LYS A 42 28.18 -23.22 -6.07
C LYS A 42 26.98 -23.30 -7.00
N LYS A 43 27.06 -24.18 -8.01
CA LYS A 43 25.95 -24.44 -8.92
C LYS A 43 24.74 -25.03 -8.18
N PRO A 44 23.53 -24.53 -8.42
CA PRO A 44 22.31 -25.06 -7.80
C PRO A 44 22.00 -26.46 -8.33
N LYS A 45 21.49 -27.34 -7.47
CA LYS A 45 20.99 -28.67 -7.87
C LYS A 45 19.58 -28.53 -8.44
N LEU A 46 19.43 -28.51 -9.76
CA LEU A 46 18.14 -28.34 -10.42
C LEU A 46 17.17 -29.51 -10.20
N SER A 47 17.67 -30.72 -9.89
CA SER A 47 16.83 -31.89 -9.59
C SER A 47 15.94 -31.72 -8.35
N PHE A 48 16.25 -30.73 -7.53
CA PHE A 48 15.44 -30.36 -6.36
C PHE A 48 14.22 -29.53 -6.72
N LEU A 49 14.22 -28.86 -7.88
CA LEU A 49 13.09 -28.04 -8.33
C LEU A 49 11.93 -28.94 -8.74
N LYS A 50 10.70 -28.55 -8.32
CA LYS A 50 9.45 -29.25 -8.56
C LYS A 50 8.40 -28.28 -9.11
N VAL A 51 7.44 -28.82 -9.86
CA VAL A 51 6.34 -28.04 -10.46
C VAL A 51 5.35 -27.66 -9.34
N TRP A 52 5.22 -26.37 -9.09
CA TRP A 52 4.33 -25.83 -8.06
C TRP A 52 2.86 -26.16 -8.36
N GLY A 53 2.14 -26.58 -7.34
CA GLY A 53 0.74 -26.97 -7.45
C GLY A 53 0.51 -28.39 -7.94
N CYS A 54 1.58 -29.18 -8.25
CA CYS A 54 1.40 -30.56 -8.62
C CYS A 54 1.02 -31.44 -7.42
N ASP A 55 0.23 -32.47 -7.71
CA ASP A 55 -0.08 -33.52 -6.72
C ASP A 55 1.18 -34.29 -6.34
N ALA A 56 1.28 -34.66 -5.07
CA ALA A 56 2.38 -35.46 -4.55
C ALA A 56 1.86 -36.46 -3.50
N TYR A 57 2.54 -37.60 -3.37
CA TYR A 57 2.32 -38.53 -2.28
C TYR A 57 3.43 -38.39 -1.22
N VAL A 58 3.01 -38.13 0.02
CA VAL A 58 3.94 -38.00 1.15
C VAL A 58 3.64 -39.08 2.19
N LYS A 59 4.70 -39.65 2.78
CA LYS A 59 4.56 -40.71 3.78
C LYS A 59 3.96 -40.16 5.07
N LYS A 60 2.91 -40.80 5.58
CA LYS A 60 2.33 -40.48 6.89
C LYS A 60 3.35 -40.80 8.01
N LEU A 61 3.38 -39.92 9.02
CA LEU A 61 4.31 -40.10 10.16
C LEU A 61 3.93 -41.28 11.05
N GLN A 62 2.65 -41.56 11.24
CA GLN A 62 2.14 -42.69 12.04
C GLN A 62 0.91 -43.30 11.35
N PRO A 63 1.08 -44.16 10.32
CA PRO A 63 -0.05 -44.83 9.69
C PRO A 63 -0.54 -46.00 10.59
N GLU A 64 -1.87 -46.11 10.74
CA GLU A 64 -2.47 -47.29 11.35
C GLU A 64 -2.25 -48.53 10.49
N LYS A 65 -2.33 -49.74 11.13
CA LYS A 65 -1.87 -51.01 10.53
C LYS A 65 -2.59 -51.39 9.21
N LEU A 66 -3.75 -50.83 8.93
CA LEU A 66 -4.56 -51.07 7.72
C LEU A 66 -4.79 -49.80 6.85
N GLU A 67 -4.23 -48.65 7.24
CA GLU A 67 -4.35 -47.41 6.46
C GLU A 67 -3.26 -47.30 5.37
N PRO A 68 -3.54 -46.52 4.31
CA PRO A 68 -2.54 -46.19 3.31
C PRO A 68 -1.32 -45.49 3.94
N LYS A 69 -0.14 -46.00 3.64
CA LYS A 69 1.15 -45.50 4.21
C LYS A 69 1.55 -44.12 3.67
N SER A 70 0.87 -43.61 2.62
CA SER A 70 1.12 -42.32 2.01
C SER A 70 -0.19 -41.59 1.80
N GLU A 71 -0.13 -40.27 1.85
CA GLU A 71 -1.26 -39.38 1.67
C GLU A 71 -1.07 -38.46 0.47
N LYS A 72 -2.15 -38.21 -0.27
CA LYS A 72 -2.15 -37.33 -1.42
C LYS A 72 -2.26 -35.87 -0.96
N CYS A 73 -1.32 -35.04 -1.38
CA CYS A 73 -1.22 -33.63 -1.05
C CYS A 73 -0.75 -32.81 -2.26
N VAL A 74 -0.83 -31.50 -2.17
CA VAL A 74 -0.40 -30.58 -3.22
C VAL A 74 0.91 -29.91 -2.81
N PHE A 75 1.88 -29.87 -3.72
CA PHE A 75 3.15 -29.18 -3.47
C PHE A 75 2.97 -27.67 -3.57
N ILE A 76 3.30 -26.92 -2.51
CA ILE A 76 3.11 -25.47 -2.43
C ILE A 76 4.38 -24.67 -2.19
N GLY A 77 5.54 -25.28 -1.99
CA GLY A 77 6.77 -24.49 -1.87
C GLY A 77 7.94 -25.18 -1.17
N TYR A 78 8.95 -24.36 -0.88
CA TYR A 78 10.18 -24.76 -0.22
C TYR A 78 10.26 -24.06 1.15
N PRO A 79 10.48 -24.82 2.26
CA PRO A 79 10.60 -24.22 3.58
C PRO A 79 11.88 -23.37 3.70
N LYS A 80 11.83 -22.29 4.49
CA LYS A 80 12.98 -21.37 4.67
C LYS A 80 14.04 -21.95 5.59
N GLU A 81 13.66 -22.64 6.65
CA GLU A 81 14.55 -23.05 7.74
C GLU A 81 15.03 -24.50 7.65
N THR A 82 14.38 -25.33 6.84
CA THR A 82 14.66 -26.77 6.76
C THR A 82 14.82 -27.24 5.31
N ILE A 83 15.55 -28.34 5.11
CA ILE A 83 15.67 -28.96 3.78
C ILE A 83 14.45 -29.85 3.56
N GLY A 84 13.66 -29.55 2.52
CA GLY A 84 12.48 -30.33 2.17
C GLY A 84 11.52 -29.58 1.27
N TYR A 85 10.25 -29.95 1.34
CA TYR A 85 9.16 -29.43 0.53
C TYR A 85 7.96 -29.14 1.43
N THR A 86 7.25 -28.09 1.12
CA THR A 86 6.02 -27.70 1.80
C THR A 86 4.81 -28.21 1.03
N PHE A 87 3.91 -28.91 1.71
CA PHE A 87 2.74 -29.55 1.13
C PHE A 87 1.45 -29.07 1.79
N TYR A 88 0.40 -28.97 1.00
CA TYR A 88 -0.95 -28.69 1.45
C TYR A 88 -1.80 -29.94 1.38
N LEU A 89 -2.43 -30.32 2.48
CA LEU A 89 -3.35 -31.42 2.59
C LEU A 89 -4.79 -30.90 2.49
N GLY A 90 -5.40 -30.99 1.32
CA GLY A 90 -6.74 -30.45 1.05
C GLY A 90 -7.84 -31.10 1.90
N SER A 91 -7.69 -32.36 2.33
CA SER A 91 -8.66 -33.06 3.17
C SER A 91 -8.78 -32.51 4.59
N GLU A 92 -7.70 -31.94 5.13
CA GLU A 92 -7.65 -31.44 6.51
C GLU A 92 -7.43 -29.91 6.58
N GLY A 93 -7.20 -29.24 5.44
CA GLY A 93 -6.87 -27.81 5.40
C GLY A 93 -5.52 -27.47 6.04
N LYS A 94 -4.59 -28.44 6.18
CA LYS A 94 -3.31 -28.28 6.89
C LYS A 94 -2.13 -28.18 5.95
N ILE A 95 -1.12 -27.41 6.37
CA ILE A 95 0.18 -27.31 5.72
C ILE A 95 1.22 -28.02 6.55
N TYR A 96 2.05 -28.84 5.93
CA TYR A 96 3.15 -29.54 6.60
C TYR A 96 4.39 -29.64 5.72
N ILE A 97 5.54 -29.86 6.36
CA ILE A 97 6.82 -29.96 5.69
C ILE A 97 7.30 -31.42 5.73
N ALA A 98 7.71 -31.93 4.57
CA ALA A 98 8.32 -33.25 4.48
C ALA A 98 9.61 -33.20 3.67
N LYS A 99 10.60 -34.01 4.09
CA LYS A 99 11.89 -34.06 3.43
C LYS A 99 11.83 -34.67 2.04
N ASN A 100 10.94 -35.63 1.81
CA ASN A 100 10.76 -36.34 0.54
C ASN A 100 9.28 -36.49 0.19
N GLY A 101 8.97 -36.46 -1.12
CA GLY A 101 7.64 -36.72 -1.67
C GLY A 101 7.76 -37.35 -3.06
N SER A 102 6.75 -38.09 -3.48
CA SER A 102 6.62 -38.62 -4.85
C SER A 102 5.73 -37.70 -5.65
N PHE A 103 6.31 -36.89 -6.56
CA PHE A 103 5.62 -35.82 -7.30
C PHE A 103 5.03 -36.35 -8.61
N LEU A 104 3.77 -36.01 -8.89
CA LEU A 104 3.06 -36.39 -10.10
C LEU A 104 3.13 -35.28 -11.17
N GLU A 105 4.34 -34.79 -11.45
CA GLU A 105 4.57 -33.65 -12.37
C GLU A 105 4.07 -33.92 -13.80
N LYS A 106 4.20 -35.16 -14.29
CA LYS A 106 3.78 -35.54 -15.65
C LYS A 106 2.23 -35.48 -15.82
N GLU A 107 1.50 -35.90 -14.81
CA GLU A 107 0.04 -35.87 -14.81
C GLU A 107 -0.50 -34.45 -14.70
N PHE A 108 0.20 -33.59 -13.96
CA PHE A 108 -0.13 -32.17 -13.81
C PHE A 108 0.00 -31.41 -15.13
N LEU A 109 1.09 -31.64 -15.88
CA LEU A 109 1.35 -30.99 -17.16
C LEU A 109 0.43 -31.50 -18.29
N SER A 110 -0.22 -32.65 -18.14
CA SER A 110 -1.16 -33.22 -19.12
C SER A 110 -2.63 -32.82 -18.87
N LYS A 111 -2.95 -32.17 -17.74
CA LYS A 111 -4.29 -31.64 -17.48
C LYS A 111 -4.52 -30.40 -18.35
N GLU A 112 -5.53 -30.44 -19.22
CA GLU A 112 -6.02 -29.26 -19.92
C GLU A 112 -6.54 -28.23 -18.90
N LEU A 113 -6.25 -26.96 -19.14
CA LEU A 113 -6.62 -25.81 -18.34
C LEU A 113 -8.15 -25.73 -18.15
N SER A 114 -8.68 -26.25 -17.07
CA SER A 114 -10.08 -26.04 -16.72
C SER A 114 -10.18 -25.00 -15.62
N GLY A 115 -10.44 -23.74 -16.01
CA GLY A 115 -10.75 -22.67 -15.06
C GLY A 115 -12.05 -22.94 -14.31
N LYS A 116 -11.97 -23.49 -13.11
CA LYS A 116 -13.11 -23.63 -12.20
C LYS A 116 -13.12 -22.50 -11.19
N LYS A 117 -14.25 -21.80 -11.08
CA LYS A 117 -14.52 -20.85 -9.98
C LYS A 117 -14.48 -21.60 -8.65
N VAL A 118 -13.64 -21.13 -7.73
CA VAL A 118 -13.58 -21.62 -6.34
C VAL A 118 -14.12 -20.52 -5.43
N GLU A 119 -15.14 -20.84 -4.62
CA GLU A 119 -15.55 -20.02 -3.48
C GLU A 119 -14.52 -20.16 -2.36
N LEU A 120 -14.13 -19.01 -1.77
CA LEU A 120 -13.07 -18.92 -0.77
C LEU A 120 -13.62 -19.20 0.62
N ASP A 121 -13.23 -20.33 1.21
CA ASP A 121 -13.26 -20.53 2.65
C ASP A 121 -11.92 -20.14 3.27
N GLU A 122 -11.94 -19.31 4.32
CA GLU A 122 -10.73 -18.86 5.03
C GLU A 122 -10.01 -20.04 5.68
N VAL A 123 -8.77 -20.28 5.27
CA VAL A 123 -7.87 -21.27 5.90
C VAL A 123 -7.15 -20.62 7.07
N ILE A 124 -7.50 -21.00 8.29
CA ILE A 124 -6.79 -20.58 9.51
C ILE A 124 -5.51 -21.40 9.63
N VAL A 125 -4.35 -20.76 9.44
CA VAL A 125 -3.04 -21.36 9.69
C VAL A 125 -2.73 -21.26 11.17
N THR A 126 -2.81 -22.38 11.91
CA THR A 126 -2.30 -22.47 13.28
C THR A 126 -0.85 -22.92 13.25
N PRO A 127 0.10 -22.15 13.82
CA PRO A 127 1.47 -22.60 13.95
C PRO A 127 1.57 -23.71 15.01
N SER A 128 2.13 -24.85 14.63
CA SER A 128 2.44 -25.94 15.55
C SER A 128 3.57 -25.57 16.49
N LYS A 129 3.28 -25.53 17.80
CA LYS A 129 4.28 -25.44 18.87
C LYS A 129 5.10 -26.74 18.96
N PRO A 130 6.40 -26.69 19.30
CA PRO A 130 7.17 -27.89 19.59
C PRO A 130 6.75 -28.49 20.93
N GLU A 131 6.49 -29.78 20.92
CA GLU A 131 6.25 -30.59 22.12
C GLU A 131 7.50 -30.73 22.95
N SER A 132 7.42 -30.33 24.22
CA SER A 132 8.31 -30.85 25.25
C SER A 132 7.53 -31.75 26.21
N SER A 133 8.04 -32.95 26.38
CA SER A 133 7.56 -34.03 27.21
C SER A 133 7.46 -33.70 28.70
N ALA A 134 6.41 -34.04 29.39
CA ALA A 134 6.38 -34.99 30.50
C ALA A 134 5.12 -34.88 31.39
N ALA A 135 4.64 -36.10 31.72
CA ALA A 135 3.97 -36.53 32.94
C ALA A 135 2.49 -36.22 33.18
N ARG A 136 1.76 -37.31 33.18
CA ARG A 136 0.49 -37.75 33.78
C ARG A 136 0.03 -37.02 35.05
N GLU A 137 -1.29 -36.83 35.19
CA GLU A 137 -2.16 -37.49 36.18
C GLU A 137 -3.62 -37.04 36.06
N ASP A 138 -4.43 -38.06 36.01
CA ASP A 138 -5.80 -38.31 36.51
C ASP A 138 -6.99 -37.33 36.47
N VAL A 139 -8.04 -37.92 35.97
CA VAL A 139 -9.49 -37.58 35.87
C VAL A 139 -10.13 -37.54 37.28
N PRO A 140 -11.26 -36.85 37.55
CA PRO A 140 -12.54 -37.50 37.28
C PRO A 140 -13.71 -36.63 36.74
N VAL A 141 -14.60 -37.35 36.12
CA VAL A 141 -15.96 -37.12 35.63
C VAL A 141 -16.94 -36.70 36.74
N VAL A 142 -17.88 -35.74 36.46
CA VAL A 142 -19.28 -35.73 36.94
C VAL A 142 -20.12 -34.83 36.03
N ALA A 143 -20.96 -35.33 35.19
CA ALA A 143 -22.44 -35.49 35.17
C ALA A 143 -23.28 -34.18 35.05
N THR A 144 -24.06 -34.21 33.98
CA THR A 144 -25.29 -33.41 33.67
C THR A 144 -26.40 -33.51 34.75
N PRO A 145 -27.39 -32.60 34.74
CA PRO A 145 -28.67 -32.95 34.12
C PRO A 145 -29.44 -31.82 33.40
N THR A 146 -30.10 -32.16 32.29
CA THR A 146 -31.54 -32.22 31.98
C THR A 146 -32.39 -31.02 32.42
N GLY A 147 -33.16 -30.39 31.59
CA GLY A 147 -34.26 -30.71 30.75
C GLY A 147 -35.14 -29.48 30.60
N GLU A 148 -35.82 -29.32 29.53
CA GLU A 148 -37.26 -29.33 29.34
C GLU A 148 -37.65 -28.85 27.94
N GLU A 149 -38.39 -29.70 27.33
CA GLU A 149 -39.15 -29.54 26.08
C GLU A 149 -40.39 -28.67 26.30
N VAL A 150 -40.87 -27.96 25.26
CA VAL A 150 -42.32 -27.86 24.95
C VAL A 150 -42.49 -27.74 23.43
N ASN A 151 -43.27 -28.70 22.91
CA ASN A 151 -43.94 -28.80 21.61
C ASN A 151 -44.92 -27.64 21.39
N ASP A 152 -45.40 -27.31 20.20
CA ASP A 152 -46.25 -27.94 19.19
C ASP A 152 -46.59 -26.87 18.14
N ASP A 153 -46.88 -27.07 16.99
CA ASP A 153 -47.69 -27.82 16.08
C ASP A 153 -47.88 -27.09 14.72
N ASP A 154 -47.82 -27.88 13.68
CA ASP A 154 -48.55 -27.87 12.40
C ASP A 154 -48.94 -26.58 11.64
N HIS A 155 -48.53 -26.47 10.38
CA HIS A 155 -49.38 -26.68 9.20
C HIS A 155 -48.64 -26.51 7.85
N GLU A 156 -48.84 -27.51 7.00
CA GLU A 156 -48.50 -27.54 5.59
C GLU A 156 -49.20 -26.45 4.76
N ALA A 157 -48.48 -25.81 3.84
CA ALA A 157 -49.05 -25.37 2.57
C ALA A 157 -47.96 -25.20 1.50
N SER A 158 -48.08 -26.01 0.48
CA SER A 158 -47.31 -25.94 -0.77
C SER A 158 -47.50 -24.59 -1.48
N GLY A 159 -46.43 -23.91 -1.80
CA GLY A 159 -46.43 -22.73 -2.65
C GLY A 159 -45.08 -22.52 -3.27
N GLN A 160 -45.00 -22.66 -4.59
CA GLN A 160 -43.83 -22.28 -5.40
C GLN A 160 -43.43 -20.85 -5.09
N VAL A 161 -42.26 -20.65 -4.51
CA VAL A 161 -41.69 -19.33 -4.30
C VAL A 161 -40.58 -19.11 -5.34
N THR A 162 -40.93 -18.33 -6.34
CA THR A 162 -39.97 -17.65 -7.19
C THR A 162 -39.12 -16.74 -6.30
N THR A 163 -37.83 -17.04 -6.13
CA THR A 163 -36.87 -16.21 -5.41
C THR A 163 -36.59 -14.95 -6.21
N GLU A 164 -37.35 -13.89 -5.92
CA GLU A 164 -36.90 -12.53 -6.28
C GLU A 164 -35.67 -12.17 -5.45
N LEU A 165 -34.55 -11.98 -6.14
CA LEU A 165 -33.31 -11.43 -5.59
C LEU A 165 -33.60 -10.07 -4.94
N ARG A 166 -33.60 -9.98 -3.62
CA ARG A 166 -33.66 -8.74 -2.84
C ARG A 166 -32.44 -7.90 -3.19
N ARG A 167 -32.59 -6.94 -4.11
CA ARG A 167 -31.62 -5.88 -4.35
C ARG A 167 -31.58 -4.96 -3.13
N SER A 168 -30.43 -4.94 -2.45
CA SER A 168 -30.16 -3.97 -1.39
C SER A 168 -30.21 -2.56 -1.96
N THR A 169 -31.04 -1.69 -1.39
CA THR A 169 -31.13 -0.24 -1.67
C THR A 169 -30.01 0.57 -1.03
N ARG A 170 -28.93 -0.09 -0.62
CA ARG A 170 -27.75 0.57 -0.03
C ARG A 170 -27.03 1.35 -1.14
N THR A 171 -27.07 2.68 -1.08
CA THR A 171 -26.25 3.57 -1.90
C THR A 171 -24.79 3.14 -1.75
N ARG A 172 -24.17 2.68 -2.85
CA ARG A 172 -22.75 2.36 -2.87
C ARG A 172 -22.00 3.67 -2.68
N SER A 173 -21.42 3.88 -1.50
CA SER A 173 -20.34 4.87 -1.37
C SER A 173 -19.22 4.39 -2.27
N ALA A 174 -18.70 5.30 -3.10
CA ALA A 174 -17.54 5.04 -3.93
C ALA A 174 -16.43 4.46 -3.04
N LEU A 175 -15.83 3.35 -3.48
CA LEU A 175 -14.63 2.81 -2.86
C LEU A 175 -13.61 3.96 -2.81
N GLU A 176 -13.17 4.33 -1.59
CA GLU A 176 -11.99 5.15 -1.41
C GLU A 176 -10.83 4.37 -2.01
N TRP A 177 -10.41 4.79 -3.18
CA TRP A 177 -9.27 4.25 -3.89
C TRP A 177 -8.00 4.65 -3.15
N TYR A 178 -7.40 3.73 -2.41
CA TYR A 178 -6.00 3.82 -1.97
C TYR A 178 -5.02 3.55 -3.11
N GLY A 179 -5.40 3.89 -4.34
CA GLY A 179 -4.53 3.93 -5.51
C GLY A 179 -3.75 5.23 -5.48
N ASN A 180 -2.46 5.12 -5.62
CA ASN A 180 -1.46 6.17 -5.54
C ASN A 180 -1.82 7.36 -6.48
N PRO A 181 -2.50 8.43 -6.03
CA PRO A 181 -2.83 9.58 -6.87
C PRO A 181 -1.58 10.36 -7.29
N VAL A 182 -0.43 10.02 -6.71
CA VAL A 182 0.85 10.69 -6.94
C VAL A 182 1.33 10.59 -8.39
N LEU A 183 1.02 9.49 -9.09
CA LEU A 183 1.44 9.33 -10.49
C LEU A 183 0.60 10.15 -11.47
N GLU A 184 -0.69 10.35 -11.19
CA GLU A 184 -1.54 11.23 -12.01
C GLU A 184 -1.30 12.72 -11.72
N ILE A 185 -0.91 13.06 -10.50
CA ILE A 185 -0.60 14.43 -10.07
C ILE A 185 0.74 14.94 -10.62
N MET A 186 1.65 14.04 -11.01
CA MET A 186 2.88 14.41 -11.73
C MET A 186 2.65 15.06 -13.10
N LEU A 187 1.43 15.04 -13.60
CA LEU A 187 1.02 15.72 -14.82
C LEU A 187 0.69 17.19 -14.51
N LEU A 188 1.69 17.99 -14.17
CA LEU A 188 1.59 19.43 -14.34
C LEU A 188 1.36 19.66 -15.83
N ASP A 189 0.18 20.20 -16.15
CA ASP A 189 -0.20 20.62 -17.48
C ASP A 189 0.75 21.72 -17.97
N ASN A 190 1.67 21.33 -18.83
CA ASN A 190 2.61 22.25 -19.49
C ASN A 190 2.06 22.73 -20.84
N GLY A 191 0.75 22.88 -20.98
CA GLY A 191 0.08 23.13 -22.25
C GLY A 191 0.08 21.89 -23.14
N GLU A 192 0.00 20.71 -22.53
CA GLU A 192 -0.12 19.43 -23.21
C GLU A 192 -1.57 19.21 -23.65
N PRO A 193 -1.81 18.63 -24.85
CA PRO A 193 -3.16 18.38 -25.32
C PRO A 193 -3.87 17.33 -24.45
N SER A 194 -5.14 17.56 -24.13
CA SER A 194 -5.95 16.68 -23.28
C SER A 194 -6.54 15.48 -24.04
N ASN A 195 -6.62 15.57 -25.37
CA ASN A 195 -7.20 14.55 -26.23
C ASN A 195 -6.55 14.56 -27.63
N TYR A 196 -6.91 13.57 -28.44
CA TYR A 196 -6.39 13.41 -29.80
C TYR A 196 -6.70 14.62 -30.70
N GLU A 197 -7.91 15.16 -30.63
CA GLU A 197 -8.37 16.28 -31.47
C GLU A 197 -7.55 17.53 -31.19
N GLU A 198 -7.32 17.83 -29.92
CA GLU A 198 -6.51 18.96 -29.50
C GLU A 198 -5.02 18.80 -29.89
N ALA A 199 -4.49 17.58 -29.80
CA ALA A 199 -3.13 17.26 -30.24
C ALA A 199 -2.94 17.50 -31.74
N MET A 200 -3.94 17.16 -32.54
CA MET A 200 -3.90 17.30 -34.01
C MET A 200 -4.22 18.71 -34.48
N ALA A 201 -4.91 19.52 -33.68
CA ALA A 201 -5.22 20.92 -34.00
C ALA A 201 -4.10 21.90 -33.60
N GLY A 202 -3.14 21.47 -32.76
CA GLY A 202 -2.06 22.32 -32.24
C GLY A 202 -0.88 22.51 -33.22
N GLN A 203 -0.01 23.48 -32.92
CA GLN A 203 1.20 23.77 -33.71
C GLN A 203 2.21 22.61 -33.73
N ASP A 204 2.19 21.72 -32.73
CA ASP A 204 3.06 20.56 -32.59
C ASP A 204 2.42 19.25 -33.09
N SER A 205 1.39 19.30 -33.94
CA SER A 205 0.62 18.14 -34.41
C SER A 205 1.51 17.05 -35.01
N ASP A 206 2.47 17.42 -35.85
CA ASP A 206 3.38 16.45 -36.48
C ASP A 206 4.23 15.70 -35.46
N LYS A 207 4.72 16.39 -34.42
CA LYS A 207 5.52 15.80 -33.34
C LYS A 207 4.68 14.86 -32.47
N TRP A 208 3.42 15.24 -32.21
CA TRP A 208 2.48 14.37 -31.52
C TRP A 208 2.12 13.13 -32.33
N LEU A 209 1.90 13.30 -33.63
CA LEU A 209 1.63 12.19 -34.52
C LEU A 209 2.81 11.19 -34.56
N GLU A 210 4.04 11.69 -34.62
CA GLU A 210 5.24 10.86 -34.57
C GLU A 210 5.34 10.10 -33.24
N ALA A 211 5.08 10.79 -32.11
CA ALA A 211 5.07 10.17 -30.78
C ALA A 211 4.00 9.06 -30.66
N MET A 212 2.81 9.27 -31.22
CA MET A 212 1.75 8.25 -31.26
C MET A 212 2.13 7.06 -32.13
N LYS A 213 2.72 7.29 -33.29
CA LYS A 213 3.22 6.21 -34.17
C LYS A 213 4.33 5.39 -33.49
N SER A 214 5.24 6.05 -32.76
CA SER A 214 6.29 5.39 -32.01
C SER A 214 5.72 4.49 -30.90
N GLU A 215 4.70 4.94 -30.17
CA GLU A 215 4.03 4.14 -29.12
C GLU A 215 3.34 2.91 -29.71
N ILE A 216 2.57 3.07 -30.80
CA ILE A 216 1.92 1.97 -31.49
C ILE A 216 2.95 1.00 -32.08
N GLY A 217 4.02 1.50 -32.70
CA GLY A 217 5.12 0.67 -33.21
C GLY A 217 5.76 -0.18 -32.11
N SER A 218 6.04 0.43 -30.94
CA SER A 218 6.57 -0.28 -29.78
C SER A 218 5.62 -1.38 -29.27
N MET A 219 4.30 -1.15 -29.29
CA MET A 219 3.32 -2.16 -28.90
C MET A 219 3.31 -3.36 -29.87
N TYR A 220 3.49 -3.12 -31.17
CA TYR A 220 3.62 -4.19 -32.16
C TYR A 220 4.94 -4.96 -32.02
N GLU A 221 6.05 -4.26 -31.87
CA GLU A 221 7.38 -4.87 -31.74
C GLU A 221 7.51 -5.75 -30.47
N ASN A 222 6.81 -5.37 -29.40
CA ASN A 222 6.81 -6.11 -28.13
C ASN A 222 5.64 -7.10 -28.00
N GLU A 223 4.85 -7.30 -29.07
CA GLU A 223 3.71 -8.23 -29.10
C GLU A 223 2.72 -8.02 -27.93
N VAL A 224 2.50 -6.74 -27.54
CA VAL A 224 1.64 -6.39 -26.40
C VAL A 224 0.17 -6.77 -26.64
N TRP A 225 -0.27 -6.78 -27.91
CA TRP A 225 -1.63 -7.11 -28.32
C TRP A 225 -1.67 -7.75 -29.70
N THR A 226 -2.80 -8.41 -29.99
CA THR A 226 -3.16 -8.88 -31.33
C THR A 226 -4.51 -8.29 -31.74
N LEU A 227 -4.64 -7.88 -32.99
CA LEU A 227 -5.93 -7.43 -33.50
C LEU A 227 -6.87 -8.65 -33.66
N THR A 228 -8.04 -8.57 -33.06
CA THR A 228 -9.09 -9.58 -33.14
C THR A 228 -10.42 -8.92 -33.47
N ASP A 229 -11.33 -9.65 -34.09
CA ASP A 229 -12.70 -9.17 -34.26
C ASP A 229 -13.41 -9.04 -32.92
N LEU A 230 -14.24 -7.99 -32.83
CA LEU A 230 -15.00 -7.77 -31.60
C LEU A 230 -16.09 -8.84 -31.47
N PRO A 231 -16.16 -9.62 -30.37
CA PRO A 231 -17.25 -10.56 -30.14
C PRO A 231 -18.61 -9.85 -30.08
N ASP A 232 -19.66 -10.47 -30.61
CA ASP A 232 -21.00 -9.88 -30.78
C ASP A 232 -21.66 -9.47 -29.47
N ASP A 233 -21.27 -10.09 -28.36
CA ASP A 233 -21.81 -9.90 -27.01
C ASP A 233 -20.97 -8.96 -26.14
N ARG A 234 -19.90 -8.37 -26.65
CA ARG A 234 -18.96 -7.53 -25.89
C ARG A 234 -18.81 -6.13 -26.47
N ARG A 235 -18.53 -5.18 -25.58
CA ARG A 235 -18.13 -3.82 -25.96
C ARG A 235 -16.63 -3.65 -25.75
N ALA A 236 -15.96 -3.03 -26.71
CA ALA A 236 -14.57 -2.66 -26.56
C ALA A 236 -14.38 -1.68 -25.40
N ILE A 237 -13.32 -1.88 -24.63
CA ILE A 237 -12.94 -0.92 -23.59
C ILE A 237 -12.43 0.34 -24.27
N GLU A 238 -12.98 1.48 -23.88
CA GLU A 238 -12.53 2.78 -24.40
C GLU A 238 -11.09 3.05 -23.96
N ASN A 239 -10.35 3.75 -24.80
CA ASN A 239 -9.00 4.21 -24.52
C ASN A 239 -8.93 5.74 -24.55
N LYS A 240 -7.81 6.27 -24.08
CA LYS A 240 -7.43 7.69 -24.23
C LYS A 240 -5.94 7.80 -24.52
N TRP A 241 -5.56 8.81 -25.26
CA TRP A 241 -4.19 9.24 -25.39
C TRP A 241 -3.80 10.12 -24.21
N ILE A 242 -2.58 9.93 -23.70
CA ILE A 242 -1.93 10.81 -22.72
C ILE A 242 -0.70 11.37 -23.40
N PHE A 243 -0.62 12.69 -23.46
CA PHE A 243 0.47 13.42 -24.10
C PHE A 243 1.38 14.01 -23.04
N LYS A 244 2.69 13.99 -23.25
CA LYS A 244 3.66 14.57 -22.34
C LYS A 244 4.85 15.16 -23.10
N LYS A 245 5.20 16.42 -22.78
CA LYS A 245 6.43 17.08 -23.21
C LYS A 245 7.51 16.84 -22.16
N LYS A 246 8.69 16.38 -22.56
CA LYS A 246 9.88 16.37 -21.69
C LYS A 246 10.73 17.57 -22.05
N THR A 247 11.09 18.33 -21.04
CA THR A 247 11.92 19.54 -21.17
C THR A 247 13.31 19.27 -20.57
N ASP A 248 14.35 19.90 -21.14
CA ASP A 248 15.67 19.99 -20.55
C ASP A 248 15.69 20.90 -19.32
N ALA A 249 16.89 21.10 -18.73
CA ALA A 249 17.10 21.97 -17.58
C ALA A 249 16.78 23.45 -17.89
N ASP A 250 16.92 23.86 -19.15
CA ASP A 250 16.67 25.21 -19.63
C ASP A 250 15.21 25.47 -20.01
N GLY A 251 14.37 24.43 -19.96
CA GLY A 251 12.93 24.52 -20.25
C GLY A 251 12.56 24.28 -21.70
N ASN A 252 13.52 23.93 -22.59
CA ASN A 252 13.24 23.62 -23.98
C ASN A 252 12.67 22.20 -24.11
N VAL A 253 11.65 22.02 -24.95
CA VAL A 253 11.03 20.70 -25.19
C VAL A 253 12.00 19.83 -25.99
N THR A 254 12.45 18.73 -25.40
CA THR A 254 13.38 17.78 -26.03
C THR A 254 12.68 16.58 -26.62
N ILE A 255 11.60 16.10 -25.97
CA ILE A 255 10.90 14.87 -26.40
C ILE A 255 9.39 15.07 -26.24
N TYR A 256 8.66 14.69 -27.29
CA TYR A 256 7.21 14.50 -27.27
C TYR A 256 6.94 13.02 -27.02
N LYS A 257 6.12 12.71 -26.02
CA LYS A 257 5.74 11.34 -25.68
C LYS A 257 4.23 11.21 -25.63
N ALA A 258 3.70 10.24 -26.35
CA ALA A 258 2.29 9.84 -26.29
C ALA A 258 2.18 8.45 -25.67
N ARG A 259 1.12 8.18 -24.92
CA ARG A 259 0.79 6.86 -24.39
C ARG A 259 -0.67 6.55 -24.65
N LEU A 260 -0.95 5.36 -25.16
CA LEU A 260 -2.31 4.84 -25.30
C LEU A 260 -2.69 4.10 -24.01
N VAL A 261 -3.74 4.56 -23.33
CA VAL A 261 -4.15 4.02 -22.04
C VAL A 261 -5.60 3.60 -22.08
N ALA A 262 -5.91 2.35 -21.70
CA ALA A 262 -7.28 1.89 -21.52
C ALA A 262 -7.95 2.62 -20.33
N LYS A 263 -9.26 2.90 -20.45
CA LYS A 263 -10.05 3.48 -19.37
C LYS A 263 -10.36 2.43 -18.31
N GLY A 264 -9.40 2.18 -17.40
CA GLY A 264 -9.42 1.09 -16.42
C GLY A 264 -10.64 1.05 -15.52
N TYR A 265 -11.31 2.20 -15.28
CA TYR A 265 -12.56 2.25 -14.50
C TYR A 265 -13.76 1.55 -15.18
N ARG A 266 -13.63 1.17 -16.45
CA ARG A 266 -14.62 0.38 -17.20
C ARG A 266 -14.28 -1.09 -17.28
N GLN A 267 -13.08 -1.48 -16.86
CA GLN A 267 -12.65 -2.87 -16.84
C GLN A 267 -13.32 -3.63 -15.68
N VAL A 268 -13.72 -4.85 -15.94
CA VAL A 268 -14.36 -5.74 -14.97
C VAL A 268 -13.39 -6.85 -14.61
N GLN A 269 -13.09 -6.98 -13.31
CA GLN A 269 -12.23 -8.04 -12.81
C GLN A 269 -12.83 -9.42 -13.09
N GLY A 270 -12.02 -10.37 -13.53
CA GLY A 270 -12.42 -11.71 -13.91
C GLY A 270 -13.02 -11.82 -15.33
N VAL A 271 -13.15 -10.69 -16.06
CA VAL A 271 -13.61 -10.63 -17.47
C VAL A 271 -12.57 -9.97 -18.36
N ASP A 272 -12.10 -8.79 -17.97
CA ASP A 272 -11.15 -7.97 -18.73
C ASP A 272 -9.72 -8.09 -18.19
N TYR A 273 -9.57 -8.50 -16.94
CA TYR A 273 -8.29 -8.80 -16.29
C TYR A 273 -8.52 -9.70 -15.07
N ASP A 274 -7.56 -10.57 -14.77
CA ASP A 274 -7.57 -11.43 -13.59
C ASP A 274 -6.91 -10.73 -12.40
N GLU A 275 -5.72 -10.18 -12.60
CA GLU A 275 -4.97 -9.41 -11.60
C GLU A 275 -4.33 -8.18 -12.23
N THR A 276 -4.39 -7.05 -11.50
CA THR A 276 -3.59 -5.87 -11.83
C THR A 276 -2.28 -5.93 -11.06
N PHE A 277 -1.18 -6.20 -11.75
CA PHE A 277 0.15 -6.07 -11.19
C PHE A 277 0.79 -4.77 -11.67
N SER A 278 0.80 -3.77 -10.79
CA SER A 278 1.51 -2.51 -11.03
C SER A 278 2.46 -2.23 -9.85
N PRO A 279 3.69 -2.74 -9.90
CA PRO A 279 4.67 -2.49 -8.85
C PRO A 279 5.08 -1.02 -8.89
N VAL A 280 4.51 -0.22 -8.00
CA VAL A 280 4.90 1.19 -7.81
C VAL A 280 5.62 1.30 -6.47
N ALA A 281 6.87 1.76 -6.51
CA ALA A 281 7.62 2.02 -5.29
C ALA A 281 6.92 3.10 -4.47
N LYS A 282 6.60 2.79 -3.22
CA LYS A 282 6.00 3.76 -2.30
C LYS A 282 7.06 4.81 -1.94
N LEU A 283 6.69 6.09 -1.91
CA LEU A 283 7.59 7.17 -1.50
C LEU A 283 8.24 6.94 -0.13
N LYS A 284 7.51 6.35 0.80
CA LYS A 284 8.04 5.99 2.11
C LYS A 284 9.16 4.94 2.04
N SER A 285 9.07 3.95 1.15
CA SER A 285 10.15 2.98 0.92
C SER A 285 11.41 3.68 0.42
N VAL A 286 11.25 4.61 -0.52
CA VAL A 286 12.36 5.43 -1.04
C VAL A 286 13.03 6.22 0.09
N ARG A 287 12.24 6.88 0.94
CA ARG A 287 12.77 7.66 2.07
C ARG A 287 13.50 6.79 3.10
N ILE A 288 13.00 5.60 3.42
CA ILE A 288 13.67 4.63 4.30
C ILE A 288 15.03 4.24 3.71
N ILE A 289 15.09 3.89 2.43
CA ILE A 289 16.34 3.54 1.75
C ILE A 289 17.32 4.70 1.76
N LEU A 290 16.87 5.93 1.52
CA LEU A 290 17.73 7.13 1.57
C LEU A 290 18.24 7.43 2.98
N ALA A 291 17.42 7.23 4.02
CA ALA A 291 17.84 7.36 5.41
C ALA A 291 18.94 6.33 5.78
N ILE A 292 18.78 5.09 5.32
CA ILE A 292 19.77 4.03 5.47
C ILE A 292 21.05 4.37 4.70
N ALA A 293 20.92 4.84 3.44
CA ALA A 293 22.05 5.24 2.62
C ALA A 293 22.85 6.41 3.21
N ALA A 294 22.17 7.35 3.90
CA ALA A 294 22.85 8.43 4.63
C ALA A 294 23.66 7.89 5.82
N TYR A 295 23.08 6.96 6.58
CA TYR A 295 23.73 6.40 7.77
C TYR A 295 25.01 5.61 7.45
N TYR A 296 24.95 4.71 6.45
CA TYR A 296 26.07 3.88 6.03
C TYR A 296 26.98 4.54 4.98
N ASP A 297 26.64 5.75 4.54
CA ASP A 297 27.31 6.45 3.44
C ASP A 297 27.33 5.67 2.12
N TYR A 298 26.23 4.96 1.82
CA TYR A 298 26.09 4.22 0.57
C TYR A 298 25.99 5.14 -0.63
N GLU A 299 26.48 4.71 -1.78
CA GLU A 299 26.26 5.36 -3.06
C GLU A 299 24.83 5.09 -3.56
N ILE A 300 24.28 6.06 -4.26
CA ILE A 300 22.95 5.99 -4.83
C ILE A 300 23.07 6.14 -6.34
N TRP A 301 22.79 5.05 -7.06
CA TRP A 301 22.86 5.00 -8.51
C TRP A 301 21.45 4.91 -9.09
N GLN A 302 21.25 5.60 -10.22
CA GLN A 302 20.03 5.51 -11.00
C GLN A 302 20.28 4.61 -12.21
N MET A 303 19.46 3.58 -12.36
CA MET A 303 19.55 2.64 -13.48
C MET A 303 18.22 2.59 -14.21
N ASP A 304 18.27 2.55 -15.53
CA ASP A 304 17.16 2.18 -16.41
C ASP A 304 17.41 0.77 -16.95
N VAL A 305 16.38 0.08 -17.44
CA VAL A 305 16.49 -1.30 -17.96
C VAL A 305 17.56 -1.45 -19.04
N LYS A 306 17.86 -0.35 -19.75
CA LYS A 306 18.85 -0.33 -20.87
C LYS A 306 20.15 0.40 -20.58
N THR A 307 20.19 1.27 -19.57
CA THR A 307 21.33 2.20 -19.36
C THR A 307 21.56 2.52 -17.89
N ASP A 308 22.82 2.54 -17.51
CA ASP A 308 23.25 3.16 -16.27
C ASP A 308 23.23 4.69 -16.44
N LEU A 309 22.46 5.37 -15.60
CA LEU A 309 22.32 6.83 -15.62
C LEU A 309 23.29 7.53 -14.65
N GLY A 310 24.14 6.77 -13.97
CA GLY A 310 25.12 7.26 -13.02
C GLY A 310 24.56 7.61 -11.64
N GLU A 311 25.26 8.47 -10.91
CA GLU A 311 24.87 8.90 -9.57
C GLU A 311 23.53 9.64 -9.59
N ALA A 312 22.62 9.24 -8.69
CA ALA A 312 21.27 9.76 -8.64
C ALA A 312 21.23 11.20 -8.09
N ALA A 313 21.10 12.19 -8.97
CA ALA A 313 20.87 13.59 -8.60
C ALA A 313 19.40 13.90 -8.30
N TYR A 314 18.48 13.13 -8.85
CA TYR A 314 17.03 13.28 -8.68
C TYR A 314 16.35 11.92 -8.55
N ILE A 315 15.30 11.87 -7.75
CA ILE A 315 14.38 10.73 -7.67
C ILE A 315 12.94 11.23 -7.72
N LEU A 316 12.14 10.75 -8.67
CA LEU A 316 10.74 11.19 -8.86
C LEU A 316 10.58 12.73 -8.89
N GLY A 317 11.52 13.47 -9.49
CA GLY A 317 11.51 14.94 -9.54
C GLY A 317 11.92 15.65 -8.24
N ILE A 318 12.32 14.91 -7.21
CA ILE A 318 12.87 15.42 -5.96
C ILE A 318 14.39 15.48 -6.11
N LYS A 319 14.98 16.65 -5.85
CA LYS A 319 16.43 16.81 -5.88
C LYS A 319 17.07 16.17 -4.65
N ILE A 320 18.10 15.37 -4.87
CA ILE A 320 18.92 14.77 -3.82
C ILE A 320 20.13 15.68 -3.62
N TYR A 321 20.33 16.13 -2.41
CA TYR A 321 21.52 16.82 -1.95
C TYR A 321 22.33 15.88 -1.06
N ARG A 322 23.64 15.79 -1.26
CA ARG A 322 24.51 14.91 -0.49
C ARG A 322 25.67 15.67 0.14
N ASP A 323 25.87 15.48 1.44
CA ASP A 323 27.08 15.90 2.16
C ASP A 323 27.71 14.66 2.81
N ARG A 324 28.72 14.10 2.16
CA ARG A 324 29.39 12.88 2.64
C ARG A 324 30.21 13.13 3.90
N SER A 325 30.76 14.34 4.06
CA SER A 325 31.57 14.70 5.22
C SER A 325 30.77 14.65 6.52
N ARG A 326 29.47 14.96 6.44
CA ARG A 326 28.53 14.94 7.55
C ARG A 326 27.57 13.75 7.53
N ARG A 327 27.68 12.86 6.54
CA ARG A 327 26.75 11.74 6.29
C ARG A 327 25.31 12.20 6.20
N LEU A 328 25.05 13.31 5.48
CA LEU A 328 23.72 13.86 5.30
C LEU A 328 23.21 13.64 3.87
N ILE A 329 21.91 13.31 3.78
CA ILE A 329 21.13 13.37 2.54
C ILE A 329 19.98 14.33 2.76
N GLY A 330 19.86 15.34 1.87
CA GLY A 330 18.77 16.30 1.88
C GLY A 330 17.90 16.15 0.64
N LEU A 331 16.57 16.15 0.81
CA LEU A 331 15.59 16.10 -0.25
C LEU A 331 14.92 17.46 -0.43
N SER A 332 14.92 18.00 -1.65
CA SER A 332 14.35 19.32 -1.96
C SER A 332 13.40 19.26 -3.16
N GLN A 333 12.34 20.06 -3.07
CA GLN A 333 11.38 20.27 -4.16
C GLN A 333 11.32 21.75 -4.60
N SER A 334 12.34 22.54 -4.37
CA SER A 334 12.33 23.99 -4.65
C SER A 334 11.88 24.30 -6.08
N THR A 335 12.43 23.62 -7.08
CA THR A 335 12.05 23.79 -8.50
C THR A 335 10.58 23.45 -8.76
N TYR A 336 10.05 22.39 -8.13
CA TYR A 336 8.65 22.03 -8.25
C TYR A 336 7.75 23.08 -7.60
N LEU A 337 8.11 23.57 -6.42
CA LEU A 337 7.37 24.62 -5.72
C LEU A 337 7.32 25.92 -6.53
N ASP A 338 8.43 26.31 -7.19
CA ASP A 338 8.43 27.47 -8.10
C ASP A 338 7.46 27.30 -9.28
N LYS A 339 7.37 26.09 -9.86
CA LYS A 339 6.42 25.76 -10.93
C LYS A 339 4.97 25.89 -10.44
N ILE A 340 4.64 25.36 -9.25
CA ILE A 340 3.30 25.48 -8.66
C ILE A 340 2.94 26.95 -8.41
N LEU A 341 3.85 27.69 -7.77
CA LEU A 341 3.61 29.10 -7.45
C LEU A 341 3.34 29.93 -8.70
N LYS A 342 4.06 29.70 -9.79
CA LYS A 342 3.82 30.33 -11.10
C LYS A 342 2.48 29.90 -11.68
N LYS A 343 2.16 28.60 -11.67
CA LYS A 343 0.89 28.05 -12.20
C LYS A 343 -0.35 28.69 -11.57
N PHE A 344 -0.30 28.96 -10.28
CA PHE A 344 -1.43 29.56 -9.54
C PHE A 344 -1.28 31.08 -9.32
N ASN A 345 -0.39 31.76 -10.03
CA ASN A 345 -0.11 33.20 -9.94
C ASN A 345 0.20 33.66 -8.50
N MET A 346 0.94 32.81 -7.76
CA MET A 346 1.35 33.07 -6.38
C MET A 346 2.83 33.42 -6.23
N ASP A 347 3.58 33.45 -7.35
CA ASP A 347 5.01 33.81 -7.39
C ASP A 347 5.29 35.24 -6.92
N GLN A 348 4.38 36.18 -7.14
CA GLN A 348 4.46 37.56 -6.65
C GLN A 348 3.70 37.81 -5.34
N SER A 349 3.09 36.77 -4.76
CA SER A 349 2.30 36.90 -3.51
C SER A 349 3.20 37.24 -2.30
N LYS A 350 2.62 37.79 -1.24
CA LYS A 350 3.30 37.94 0.05
C LYS A 350 3.63 36.56 0.62
N LYS A 351 4.79 36.44 1.31
CA LYS A 351 5.20 35.22 2.02
C LYS A 351 4.33 35.00 3.26
N GLY A 352 3.83 33.77 3.45
CA GLY A 352 3.05 33.37 4.64
C GLY A 352 3.95 32.78 5.75
N PHE A 353 3.53 32.89 6.98
CA PHE A 353 4.29 32.36 8.14
C PHE A 353 3.78 30.98 8.57
N LEU A 354 2.47 30.74 8.45
CA LEU A 354 1.82 29.51 8.87
C LEU A 354 1.00 28.94 7.72
N PRO A 355 0.95 27.61 7.55
CA PRO A 355 0.12 26.96 6.53
C PRO A 355 -1.37 27.03 6.89
N VAL A 356 -1.70 27.01 8.20
CA VAL A 356 -3.05 27.20 8.76
C VAL A 356 -3.04 28.48 9.59
N LEU A 357 -3.98 29.39 9.32
CA LEU A 357 -4.12 30.60 10.11
C LEU A 357 -4.91 30.29 11.38
N GLN A 358 -4.44 30.81 12.52
CA GLN A 358 -5.15 30.70 13.79
C GLN A 358 -6.54 31.33 13.70
N GLY A 359 -7.55 30.65 14.26
CA GLY A 359 -8.94 31.11 14.27
C GLY A 359 -9.71 30.90 12.96
N VAL A 360 -9.08 30.37 11.89
CA VAL A 360 -9.78 29.97 10.68
C VAL A 360 -10.27 28.54 10.84
N GLN A 361 -11.59 28.41 10.95
CA GLN A 361 -12.27 27.12 10.97
C GLN A 361 -13.00 26.93 9.64
N LEU A 362 -12.74 25.81 8.98
CA LEU A 362 -13.38 25.45 7.72
C LEU A 362 -14.57 24.52 7.97
N SER A 363 -15.68 24.75 7.27
CA SER A 363 -16.88 23.92 7.37
C SER A 363 -17.67 23.89 6.06
N THR A 364 -18.58 22.95 5.95
CA THR A 364 -19.51 22.84 4.82
C THR A 364 -20.46 24.02 4.71
N ALA A 365 -20.67 24.80 5.78
CA ALA A 365 -21.47 26.03 5.75
C ALA A 365 -20.87 27.11 4.83
N GLN A 366 -19.58 27.05 4.55
CA GLN A 366 -18.85 27.97 3.65
C GLN A 366 -18.88 27.51 2.18
N CYS A 367 -19.52 26.38 1.89
CA CYS A 367 -19.70 25.92 0.51
C CYS A 367 -20.71 26.77 -0.25
N PRO A 368 -20.55 27.00 -1.57
CA PRO A 368 -21.42 27.81 -2.36
C PRO A 368 -22.82 27.18 -2.45
N THR A 369 -23.85 27.94 -2.03
CA THR A 369 -25.25 27.54 -2.10
C THR A 369 -25.97 28.19 -3.28
N THR A 370 -25.55 29.40 -3.70
CA THR A 370 -26.14 30.14 -4.82
C THR A 370 -25.51 29.77 -6.16
N ALA A 371 -26.24 30.00 -7.27
CA ALA A 371 -25.69 29.77 -8.61
C ALA A 371 -24.53 30.73 -8.92
N GLU A 372 -24.62 31.99 -8.48
CA GLU A 372 -23.56 32.99 -8.67
C GLU A 372 -22.24 32.58 -7.97
N ASP A 373 -22.30 32.05 -6.75
CA ASP A 373 -21.10 31.63 -6.02
C ASP A 373 -20.47 30.38 -6.63
N ARG A 374 -21.32 29.48 -7.16
CA ARG A 374 -20.82 28.31 -7.91
C ARG A 374 -20.13 28.73 -9.20
N GLU A 375 -20.66 29.71 -9.91
CA GLU A 375 -20.06 30.26 -11.13
C GLU A 375 -18.70 30.91 -10.81
N LYS A 376 -18.59 31.72 -9.75
CA LYS A 376 -17.33 32.31 -9.30
C LYS A 376 -16.29 31.22 -8.96
N MET A 377 -16.71 30.14 -8.35
CA MET A 377 -15.81 29.03 -7.98
C MET A 377 -15.46 28.13 -9.15
N SER A 378 -16.28 28.06 -10.20
CA SER A 378 -16.03 27.19 -11.36
C SER A 378 -14.76 27.55 -12.15
N VAL A 379 -14.37 28.82 -12.15
CA VAL A 379 -13.15 29.32 -12.80
C VAL A 379 -11.90 29.14 -11.95
N ILE A 380 -12.06 28.74 -10.67
CA ILE A 380 -10.95 28.58 -9.74
C ILE A 380 -10.46 27.11 -9.79
N PRO A 381 -9.19 26.85 -10.11
CA PRO A 381 -8.67 25.49 -10.23
C PRO A 381 -8.38 24.87 -8.85
N TYR A 382 -9.40 24.77 -7.98
CA TYR A 382 -9.25 24.32 -6.59
C TYR A 382 -8.65 22.91 -6.49
N ALA A 383 -9.27 21.94 -7.17
CA ALA A 383 -8.82 20.55 -7.12
C ALA A 383 -7.39 20.38 -7.68
N SER A 384 -7.04 21.14 -8.74
CA SER A 384 -5.69 21.15 -9.30
C SER A 384 -4.66 21.73 -8.33
N ALA A 385 -5.02 22.77 -7.56
CA ALA A 385 -4.16 23.35 -6.54
C ALA A 385 -3.91 22.38 -5.39
N ILE A 386 -5.00 21.76 -4.86
CA ILE A 386 -4.89 20.73 -3.82
C ILE A 386 -4.00 19.58 -4.28
N GLY A 387 -4.23 19.04 -5.48
CA GLY A 387 -3.42 17.96 -6.03
C GLY A 387 -1.95 18.32 -6.14
N SER A 388 -1.62 19.53 -6.59
CA SER A 388 -0.24 20.00 -6.69
C SER A 388 0.43 20.15 -5.32
N ILE A 389 -0.28 20.69 -4.32
CA ILE A 389 0.24 20.81 -2.95
C ILE A 389 0.35 19.44 -2.29
N MET A 390 -0.59 18.54 -2.54
CA MET A 390 -0.57 17.16 -2.01
C MET A 390 0.69 16.40 -2.47
N TYR A 391 1.12 16.58 -3.71
CA TYR A 391 2.38 15.98 -4.17
C TYR A 391 3.58 16.53 -3.38
N ALA A 392 3.66 17.84 -3.16
CA ALA A 392 4.72 18.43 -2.35
C ALA A 392 4.70 17.87 -0.92
N MET A 393 3.52 17.80 -0.32
CA MET A 393 3.26 17.24 1.00
C MET A 393 3.75 15.79 1.10
N LEU A 394 3.34 14.93 0.18
CA LEU A 394 3.69 13.50 0.21
C LEU A 394 5.18 13.22 -0.03
N CYS A 395 5.89 14.11 -0.73
CA CYS A 395 7.30 13.90 -1.06
C CYS A 395 8.24 14.37 0.05
N THR A 396 8.15 15.64 0.48
CA THR A 396 9.11 16.26 1.38
C THR A 396 8.53 17.23 2.41
N ARG A 397 7.26 17.66 2.24
CA ARG A 397 6.65 18.76 3.01
C ARG A 397 5.59 18.25 3.98
N LEU A 398 6.05 17.53 5.02
CA LEU A 398 5.16 17.06 6.10
C LEU A 398 4.50 18.21 6.88
N ASP A 399 5.16 19.35 6.94
CA ASP A 399 4.72 20.56 7.64
C ASP A 399 3.41 21.16 7.11
N VAL A 400 2.98 20.83 5.91
CA VAL A 400 1.67 21.22 5.37
C VAL A 400 0.62 20.11 5.42
N ASN A 401 0.93 18.95 6.02
CA ASN A 401 0.08 17.76 5.98
C ASN A 401 -1.31 18.03 6.60
N LEU A 402 -1.38 18.61 7.81
CA LEU A 402 -2.64 18.98 8.44
C LEU A 402 -3.43 19.96 7.57
N ALA A 403 -2.77 21.02 7.07
CA ALA A 403 -3.43 22.04 6.26
C ALA A 403 -4.06 21.45 4.99
N VAL A 404 -3.33 20.57 4.30
CA VAL A 404 -3.82 19.89 3.08
C VAL A 404 -4.95 18.93 3.41
N SER A 405 -4.86 18.19 4.53
CA SER A 405 -5.94 17.32 5.01
C SER A 405 -7.23 18.11 5.24
N LEU A 406 -7.14 19.29 5.86
CA LEU A 406 -8.30 20.16 6.11
C LEU A 406 -8.94 20.67 4.83
N VAL A 407 -8.17 21.30 3.94
CA VAL A 407 -8.73 21.88 2.69
C VAL A 407 -9.15 20.77 1.70
N GLY A 408 -8.55 19.61 1.76
CA GLY A 408 -8.87 18.45 0.92
C GLY A 408 -10.31 17.93 1.10
N ARG A 409 -10.94 18.18 2.25
CA ARG A 409 -12.33 17.75 2.56
C ARG A 409 -13.38 18.41 1.67
N TYR A 410 -13.10 19.61 1.16
CA TYR A 410 -14.06 20.44 0.45
C TYR A 410 -13.88 20.42 -1.08
N GLN A 411 -13.14 19.45 -1.65
CA GLN A 411 -12.84 19.40 -3.09
C GLN A 411 -14.09 19.27 -3.97
N SER A 412 -15.15 18.63 -3.48
CA SER A 412 -16.39 18.43 -4.23
C SER A 412 -17.22 19.70 -4.41
N ASN A 413 -17.16 20.64 -3.45
CA ASN A 413 -17.94 21.89 -3.49
C ASN A 413 -17.21 22.99 -2.70
N PRO A 414 -16.04 23.49 -3.18
CA PRO A 414 -15.24 24.46 -2.44
C PRO A 414 -15.85 25.85 -2.48
N GLY A 415 -15.76 26.60 -1.37
CA GLY A 415 -16.13 28.03 -1.30
C GLY A 415 -14.90 28.93 -1.30
N MET A 416 -15.12 30.26 -1.33
CA MET A 416 -14.05 31.27 -1.38
C MET A 416 -13.14 31.25 -0.14
N GLU A 417 -13.67 30.90 1.02
CA GLU A 417 -12.87 30.78 2.24
C GLU A 417 -11.94 29.57 2.17
N HIS A 418 -12.42 28.44 1.62
CA HIS A 418 -11.60 27.28 1.34
C HIS A 418 -10.45 27.62 0.37
N TRP A 419 -10.74 28.41 -0.71
CA TRP A 419 -9.72 28.89 -1.63
C TRP A 419 -8.71 29.82 -0.96
N THR A 420 -9.16 30.66 -0.03
CA THR A 420 -8.28 31.53 0.76
C THR A 420 -7.33 30.71 1.64
N ALA A 421 -7.82 29.63 2.24
CA ALA A 421 -6.97 28.69 3.00
C ALA A 421 -5.91 28.04 2.09
N VAL A 422 -6.27 27.59 0.90
CA VAL A 422 -5.30 27.06 -0.09
C VAL A 422 -4.25 28.10 -0.48
N LYS A 423 -4.65 29.36 -0.71
CA LYS A 423 -3.68 30.45 -0.96
C LYS A 423 -2.72 30.67 0.20
N ASN A 424 -3.17 30.48 1.44
CA ASN A 424 -2.29 30.61 2.61
C ASN A 424 -1.24 29.50 2.65
N ILE A 425 -1.62 28.26 2.31
CA ILE A 425 -0.65 27.16 2.16
C ILE A 425 0.39 27.51 1.08
N LEU A 426 -0.02 28.00 -0.07
CA LEU A 426 0.90 28.44 -1.15
C LEU A 426 1.83 29.57 -0.72
N LYS A 427 1.34 30.55 0.07
CA LYS A 427 2.19 31.63 0.64
C LYS A 427 3.22 31.09 1.63
N TYR A 428 2.85 30.10 2.43
CA TYR A 428 3.74 29.41 3.35
C TYR A 428 4.82 28.63 2.58
N LEU A 429 4.41 27.84 1.58
CA LEU A 429 5.32 27.11 0.71
C LEU A 429 6.29 28.04 -0.03
N LYS A 430 5.84 29.23 -0.47
CA LYS A 430 6.73 30.27 -1.04
C LYS A 430 7.80 30.74 -0.06
N ARG A 431 7.45 30.89 1.23
CA ARG A 431 8.42 31.28 2.24
C ARG A 431 9.46 30.21 2.51
N THR A 432 9.03 28.97 2.52
CA THR A 432 9.79 27.80 2.99
C THR A 432 10.26 26.90 1.83
N LYS A 433 10.27 27.41 0.59
CA LYS A 433 10.55 26.61 -0.63
C LYS A 433 11.96 26.00 -0.64
N ASP A 434 12.91 26.64 0.05
CA ASP A 434 14.30 26.24 0.08
C ASP A 434 14.64 25.30 1.25
N MET A 435 13.61 24.84 2.01
CA MET A 435 13.79 23.85 3.07
C MET A 435 14.01 22.46 2.50
N PHE A 436 14.79 21.66 3.23
CA PHE A 436 15.13 20.29 2.91
C PHE A 436 14.54 19.34 3.95
N LEU A 437 14.10 18.17 3.52
CA LEU A 437 13.92 17.01 4.40
C LEU A 437 15.28 16.32 4.49
N ILE A 438 15.87 16.27 5.69
CA ILE A 438 17.25 15.84 5.91
C ILE A 438 17.27 14.52 6.65
N TYR A 439 18.13 13.60 6.24
CA TYR A 439 18.49 12.35 6.90
C TYR A 439 19.95 12.38 7.28
N GLY A 440 20.27 12.00 8.51
CA GLY A 440 21.62 11.90 9.05
C GLY A 440 21.72 12.53 10.44
N GLY A 441 22.76 12.18 11.17
CA GLY A 441 23.09 12.74 12.48
C GLY A 441 22.68 11.87 13.68
N ASP A 442 21.97 10.75 13.49
CA ASP A 442 21.71 9.81 14.57
C ASP A 442 22.91 8.86 14.77
N GLU A 443 23.20 8.52 16.02
CA GLU A 443 24.23 7.55 16.40
C GLU A 443 23.75 6.11 16.15
N GLU A 444 22.43 5.87 16.27
CA GLU A 444 21.81 4.57 16.10
C GLU A 444 20.72 4.62 15.04
N LEU A 445 20.69 3.61 14.18
CA LEU A 445 19.68 3.46 13.15
C LEU A 445 18.44 2.76 13.71
N VAL A 446 17.62 3.50 14.45
CA VAL A 446 16.39 3.00 15.09
C VAL A 446 15.20 3.80 14.60
N VAL A 447 14.11 3.08 14.26
CA VAL A 447 12.84 3.73 13.89
C VAL A 447 12.08 4.10 15.15
N LYS A 448 11.61 5.37 15.21
CA LYS A 448 10.77 5.90 16.28
C LYS A 448 9.47 6.39 15.69
N GLY A 449 8.33 5.88 16.15
CA GLY A 449 6.99 6.34 15.78
C GLY A 449 6.40 7.26 16.84
N TYR A 450 5.67 8.30 16.41
CA TYR A 450 4.91 9.19 17.30
C TYR A 450 3.49 9.30 16.78
N VAL A 451 2.52 9.18 17.67
CA VAL A 451 1.10 9.26 17.35
C VAL A 451 0.38 10.23 18.29
N ASP A 452 -0.55 10.98 17.71
CA ASP A 452 -1.38 11.94 18.42
C ASP A 452 -2.77 12.04 17.78
N ALA A 453 -3.77 12.50 18.53
CA ALA A 453 -5.11 12.75 18.05
C ALA A 453 -5.71 14.04 18.61
N SER A 454 -6.11 14.94 17.73
CA SER A 454 -6.89 16.12 18.12
C SER A 454 -8.37 15.75 18.23
N PHE A 455 -8.88 15.68 19.47
CA PHE A 455 -10.25 15.26 19.76
C PHE A 455 -11.28 16.31 19.31
N ASP A 456 -12.37 15.86 18.64
CA ASP A 456 -13.56 16.65 18.28
C ASP A 456 -13.23 17.95 17.51
N THR A 457 -12.33 17.87 16.53
CA THR A 457 -11.84 19.05 15.81
C THR A 457 -12.60 19.39 14.54
N ASP A 458 -13.41 18.47 14.01
CA ASP A 458 -14.20 18.72 12.79
C ASP A 458 -15.55 19.34 13.11
N LEU A 459 -15.81 20.54 12.58
CA LEU A 459 -17.07 21.25 12.82
C LEU A 459 -18.30 20.62 12.18
N ASP A 460 -18.12 19.85 11.12
CA ASP A 460 -19.23 19.29 10.34
C ASP A 460 -19.78 18.01 10.97
N ASP A 461 -18.91 17.17 11.57
CA ASP A 461 -19.32 15.86 12.08
C ASP A 461 -18.62 15.44 13.38
N SER A 462 -18.01 16.38 14.12
CA SER A 462 -17.36 16.16 15.42
C SER A 462 -16.35 15.00 15.47
N LYS A 463 -15.74 14.68 14.33
CA LYS A 463 -14.69 13.66 14.29
C LYS A 463 -13.34 14.22 14.63
N SER A 464 -12.54 13.37 15.23
CA SER A 464 -11.17 13.66 15.61
C SER A 464 -10.22 13.60 14.40
N GLN A 465 -9.07 14.24 14.52
CA GLN A 465 -7.97 14.18 13.56
C GLN A 465 -6.87 13.29 14.12
N THR A 466 -6.42 12.29 13.35
CA THR A 466 -5.25 11.47 13.66
C THR A 466 -4.02 12.07 13.00
N GLY A 467 -2.90 12.11 13.73
CA GLY A 467 -1.57 12.42 13.21
C GLY A 467 -0.55 11.37 13.62
N TYR A 468 0.36 11.01 12.72
CA TYR A 468 1.54 10.22 13.05
C TYR A 468 2.77 10.62 12.26
N VAL A 469 3.94 10.37 12.83
CA VAL A 469 5.24 10.53 12.17
C VAL A 469 6.18 9.40 12.56
N TYR A 470 6.93 8.87 11.59
CA TYR A 470 8.05 7.95 11.82
C TYR A 470 9.36 8.60 11.44
N ILE A 471 10.32 8.51 12.34
CA ILE A 471 11.66 9.08 12.21
C ILE A 471 12.67 7.94 12.09
N LEU A 472 13.60 8.08 11.16
CA LEU A 472 14.75 7.18 10.97
C LEU A 472 15.96 8.02 10.58
N ASN A 473 17.07 7.85 11.28
CA ASN A 473 18.31 8.59 11.06
C ASN A 473 18.06 10.12 11.04
N GLY A 474 17.41 10.65 12.08
CA GLY A 474 17.15 12.08 12.26
C GLY A 474 16.13 12.72 11.33
N GLY A 475 15.61 11.97 10.34
CA GLY A 475 14.64 12.48 9.37
C GLY A 475 13.33 11.70 9.34
N VAL A 476 12.23 12.38 8.96
CA VAL A 476 10.90 11.76 8.87
C VAL A 476 10.80 10.92 7.61
N VAL A 477 10.47 9.62 7.75
CA VAL A 477 10.33 8.66 6.64
C VAL A 477 8.89 8.36 6.27
N SER A 478 7.95 8.42 7.23
CA SER A 478 6.51 8.28 6.99
C SER A 478 5.72 9.20 7.89
N TRP A 479 4.60 9.73 7.38
CA TRP A 479 3.69 10.63 8.12
C TRP A 479 2.29 10.60 7.53
N CYS A 480 1.32 10.93 8.37
CA CYS A 480 -0.07 11.11 7.95
C CYS A 480 -0.75 12.13 8.87
N SER A 481 -1.71 12.85 8.32
CA SER A 481 -2.72 13.55 9.08
C SER A 481 -4.06 13.32 8.40
N CYS A 482 -4.97 12.62 9.07
CA CYS A 482 -6.25 12.25 8.48
C CYS A 482 -7.38 12.34 9.51
N LYS A 483 -8.58 12.63 9.01
CA LYS A 483 -9.80 12.63 9.80
C LYS A 483 -10.19 11.19 10.13
N GLN A 484 -10.50 10.92 11.39
CA GLN A 484 -10.97 9.61 11.82
C GLN A 484 -12.29 9.26 11.15
N SER A 485 -12.45 8.01 10.79
CA SER A 485 -13.67 7.53 10.12
C SER A 485 -14.88 7.38 11.05
N VAL A 486 -14.64 7.36 12.35
CA VAL A 486 -15.64 7.18 13.42
C VAL A 486 -15.45 8.29 14.44
N MET A 487 -16.56 8.75 15.03
CA MET A 487 -16.53 9.68 16.16
C MET A 487 -16.00 8.96 17.40
N ALA A 488 -15.09 9.58 18.12
CA ALA A 488 -14.61 9.13 19.42
C ALA A 488 -15.48 9.68 20.54
N GLY A 489 -15.72 8.91 21.58
CA GLY A 489 -16.50 9.34 22.76
C GLY A 489 -15.66 10.05 23.83
N SER A 490 -14.34 10.08 23.66
CA SER A 490 -13.40 10.75 24.57
C SER A 490 -12.03 10.95 23.90
N THR A 491 -11.20 11.82 24.48
CA THR A 491 -9.80 11.99 24.04
C THR A 491 -9.03 10.69 24.07
N CYS A 492 -9.15 9.91 25.14
CA CYS A 492 -8.49 8.60 25.27
C CYS A 492 -8.91 7.62 24.15
N GLU A 493 -10.17 7.65 23.72
CA GLU A 493 -10.66 6.82 22.62
C GLU A 493 -10.13 7.30 21.27
N ALA A 494 -10.07 8.62 21.05
CA ALA A 494 -9.48 9.20 19.85
C ALA A 494 -8.01 8.81 19.70
N GLU A 495 -7.23 8.90 20.78
CA GLU A 495 -5.83 8.49 20.82
C GLU A 495 -5.65 6.99 20.59
N TYR A 496 -6.49 6.17 21.22
CA TYR A 496 -6.46 4.72 21.00
C TYR A 496 -6.77 4.35 19.55
N MET A 497 -7.75 5.02 18.92
CA MET A 497 -8.07 4.81 17.52
C MET A 497 -6.93 5.26 16.61
N ALA A 498 -6.28 6.40 16.92
CA ALA A 498 -5.13 6.88 16.19
C ALA A 498 -3.96 5.88 16.25
N ALA A 499 -3.62 5.42 17.44
CA ALA A 499 -2.57 4.42 17.63
C ALA A 499 -2.88 3.09 16.93
N SER A 500 -4.16 2.71 16.82
CA SER A 500 -4.57 1.49 16.12
C SER A 500 -4.50 1.62 14.60
N GLU A 501 -4.85 2.77 14.03
CA GLU A 501 -4.72 3.02 12.58
C GLU A 501 -3.24 3.03 12.16
N GLU A 502 -2.39 3.55 13.03
CA GLU A 502 -0.96 3.66 12.80
C GLU A 502 -0.21 2.33 13.00
N ALA A 503 -0.69 1.45 13.88
CA ALA A 503 -0.07 0.15 14.14
C ALA A 503 0.18 -0.67 12.86
N GLN A 504 -0.70 -0.57 11.86
CA GLN A 504 -0.53 -1.25 10.57
C GLN A 504 0.68 -0.71 9.79
N GLU A 505 0.93 0.58 9.89
CA GLU A 505 2.11 1.20 9.28
C GLU A 505 3.40 0.76 9.98
N ALA A 506 3.39 0.66 11.31
CA ALA A 506 4.50 0.14 12.10
C ALA A 506 4.86 -1.29 11.70
N VAL A 507 3.88 -2.19 11.65
CA VAL A 507 4.09 -3.59 11.26
C VAL A 507 4.66 -3.68 9.84
N TRP A 508 4.07 -2.97 8.88
CA TRP A 508 4.60 -2.92 7.51
C TRP A 508 6.05 -2.42 7.45
N MET A 509 6.36 -1.38 8.22
CA MET A 509 7.72 -0.81 8.24
C MET A 509 8.72 -1.77 8.86
N LYS A 510 8.35 -2.46 9.94
CA LYS A 510 9.14 -3.51 10.57
C LYS A 510 9.47 -4.63 9.58
N GLU A 511 8.45 -5.16 8.89
CA GLU A 511 8.63 -6.19 7.86
C GLU A 511 9.55 -5.70 6.74
N PHE A 512 9.29 -4.52 6.20
CA PHE A 512 10.09 -3.93 5.12
C PHE A 512 11.56 -3.76 5.49
N ILE A 513 11.85 -3.25 6.69
CA ILE A 513 13.21 -3.04 7.19
C ILE A 513 13.90 -4.38 7.48
N THR A 514 13.16 -5.34 8.01
CA THR A 514 13.67 -6.70 8.27
C THR A 514 14.03 -7.41 6.97
N ASP A 515 13.20 -7.27 5.93
CA ASP A 515 13.44 -7.87 4.61
C ASP A 515 14.65 -7.26 3.89
N ILE A 516 14.90 -5.96 4.07
CA ILE A 516 16.13 -5.31 3.57
C ILE A 516 17.39 -5.91 4.24
N GLY A 517 17.31 -6.28 5.52
CA GLY A 517 18.36 -7.00 6.24
C GLY A 517 19.63 -6.21 6.56
N VAL A 518 19.58 -4.87 6.48
CA VAL A 518 20.77 -4.01 6.73
C VAL A 518 20.74 -3.26 8.06
N ILE A 519 19.60 -3.27 8.76
CA ILE A 519 19.46 -2.64 10.08
C ILE A 519 19.65 -3.69 11.17
N PRO A 520 20.64 -3.53 12.06
CA PRO A 520 20.81 -4.41 13.21
C PRO A 520 19.57 -4.39 14.11
N ASN A 521 19.17 -5.55 14.63
CA ASN A 521 18.02 -5.70 15.55
C ASN A 521 16.64 -5.24 14.97
N ALA A 522 16.49 -5.20 13.65
CA ALA A 522 15.23 -4.84 12.99
C ALA A 522 14.05 -5.75 13.37
N SER A 523 14.31 -6.96 13.84
CA SER A 523 13.31 -7.94 14.29
C SER A 523 12.66 -7.61 15.64
N GLY A 524 13.22 -6.67 16.41
CA GLY A 524 12.66 -6.21 17.68
C GLY A 524 11.31 -5.49 17.50
N PRO A 525 10.59 -5.21 18.60
CA PRO A 525 9.35 -4.43 18.53
C PRO A 525 9.63 -3.01 18.06
N MET A 526 8.74 -2.49 17.20
CA MET A 526 8.76 -1.10 16.76
C MET A 526 8.29 -0.20 17.92
N THR A 527 9.06 0.82 18.28
CA THR A 527 8.67 1.73 19.37
C THR A 527 7.72 2.80 18.85
N LEU A 528 6.52 2.87 19.46
CA LEU A 528 5.50 3.87 19.22
C LEU A 528 5.30 4.72 20.46
N PHE A 529 5.45 6.03 20.33
CA PHE A 529 5.27 7.00 21.40
C PHE A 529 3.89 7.66 21.34
N SER A 530 3.17 7.70 22.46
CA SER A 530 1.92 8.44 22.65
C SER A 530 1.99 9.20 24.00
N ASP A 531 1.34 10.33 24.11
CA ASP A 531 1.26 11.11 25.35
C ASP A 531 0.13 10.64 26.27
N ASN A 532 -0.86 9.92 25.73
CA ASN A 532 -2.07 9.50 26.45
C ASN A 532 -1.87 8.16 27.17
N THR A 533 -1.70 8.22 28.48
CA THR A 533 -1.52 7.04 29.34
C THR A 533 -2.71 6.09 29.33
N GLY A 534 -3.93 6.60 29.13
CA GLY A 534 -5.14 5.78 29.04
C GLY A 534 -5.17 4.96 27.75
N ALA A 535 -4.79 5.55 26.62
CA ALA A 535 -4.68 4.86 25.33
C ALA A 535 -3.58 3.78 25.38
N ILE A 536 -2.43 4.11 25.98
CA ILE A 536 -1.33 3.13 26.19
C ILE A 536 -1.81 1.95 27.04
N ALA A 537 -2.49 2.22 28.14
CA ALA A 537 -3.03 1.15 29.00
C ALA A 537 -4.04 0.27 28.27
N LEU A 538 -4.93 0.87 27.47
CA LEU A 538 -5.89 0.13 26.63
C LEU A 538 -5.22 -0.75 25.57
N ALA A 539 -4.12 -0.28 24.98
CA ALA A 539 -3.36 -1.03 23.98
C ALA A 539 -2.60 -2.24 24.58
N LYS A 540 -2.05 -2.06 25.80
CA LYS A 540 -1.29 -3.12 26.51
C LYS A 540 -2.17 -4.15 27.21
N GLU A 541 -3.46 -3.87 27.39
CA GLU A 541 -4.36 -4.73 28.17
C GLU A 541 -4.89 -5.92 27.36
N PRO A 542 -4.68 -7.16 27.83
CA PRO A 542 -5.06 -8.38 27.08
C PRO A 542 -6.56 -8.69 27.10
N ARG A 543 -7.36 -8.01 27.97
CA ARG A 543 -8.80 -8.31 28.14
C ARG A 543 -9.70 -7.22 27.56
N PHE A 544 -10.77 -7.62 26.87
CA PHE A 544 -11.81 -6.70 26.42
C PHE A 544 -12.60 -6.14 27.59
N HIS A 545 -12.51 -4.81 27.82
CA HIS A 545 -13.37 -4.14 28.80
C HIS A 545 -14.79 -3.92 28.26
N ARG A 546 -15.80 -3.99 29.16
CA ARG A 546 -17.18 -3.61 28.82
C ARG A 546 -17.27 -2.17 28.26
N LYS A 547 -16.39 -1.28 28.67
CA LYS A 547 -16.33 0.12 28.23
C LYS A 547 -15.85 0.33 26.79
N THR A 548 -15.15 -0.63 26.17
CA THR A 548 -14.63 -0.53 24.80
C THR A 548 -15.42 -1.35 23.77
N ARG A 549 -16.58 -1.89 24.15
CA ARG A 549 -17.41 -2.71 23.24
C ARG A 549 -17.94 -1.96 22.02
N HIS A 550 -18.10 -0.63 22.09
CA HIS A 550 -18.56 0.22 21.00
C HIS A 550 -17.45 0.55 20.00
N ILE A 551 -16.17 0.39 20.39
CA ILE A 551 -15.04 0.56 19.48
C ILE A 551 -15.07 -0.56 18.45
N LYS A 552 -15.04 -0.19 17.16
CA LYS A 552 -15.09 -1.17 16.06
C LYS A 552 -13.93 -2.15 16.18
N ARG A 553 -14.19 -3.43 15.87
CA ARG A 553 -13.19 -4.52 15.95
C ARG A 553 -11.86 -4.20 15.24
N ARG A 554 -11.89 -3.41 14.18
CA ARG A 554 -10.69 -3.01 13.44
C ARG A 554 -9.66 -2.24 14.29
N PHE A 555 -10.10 -1.54 15.35
CA PHE A 555 -9.20 -0.82 16.25
C PHE A 555 -8.57 -1.71 17.34
N ASN A 556 -8.85 -2.99 17.33
CA ASN A 556 -8.20 -3.93 18.23
C ASN A 556 -6.89 -4.48 17.67
N SER A 557 -6.54 -4.17 16.43
CA SER A 557 -5.29 -4.60 15.78
C SER A 557 -4.04 -4.19 16.56
N ILE A 558 -4.04 -3.01 17.19
CA ILE A 558 -2.91 -2.57 18.00
C ILE A 558 -2.62 -3.53 19.18
N ARG A 559 -3.66 -4.09 19.81
CA ARG A 559 -3.48 -5.05 20.92
C ARG A 559 -2.82 -6.33 20.43
N GLU A 560 -3.25 -6.81 19.27
CA GLU A 560 -2.67 -7.99 18.63
C GLU A 560 -1.20 -7.75 18.30
N SER A 561 -0.88 -6.59 17.70
CA SER A 561 0.52 -6.21 17.37
C SER A 561 1.40 -6.05 18.62
N VAL A 562 0.85 -5.51 19.73
CA VAL A 562 1.59 -5.41 21.00
C VAL A 562 1.78 -6.80 21.63
N GLN A 563 0.78 -7.67 21.60
CA GLN A 563 0.87 -9.03 22.14
C GLN A 563 1.83 -9.92 21.34
N ASN A 564 1.88 -9.73 20.01
CA ASN A 564 2.80 -10.44 19.13
C ASN A 564 4.25 -9.94 19.25
N GLY A 565 4.47 -8.82 19.94
CA GLY A 565 5.81 -8.20 20.03
C GLY A 565 6.24 -7.47 18.75
N ASP A 566 5.27 -7.04 17.93
CA ASP A 566 5.56 -6.23 16.76
C ASP A 566 5.74 -4.76 17.11
N ILE A 567 5.00 -4.28 18.12
CA ILE A 567 5.00 -2.89 18.58
C ILE A 567 5.17 -2.87 20.09
N ASP A 568 5.98 -1.92 20.60
CA ASP A 568 5.98 -1.50 21.99
C ASP A 568 5.50 -0.04 22.08
N ILE A 569 4.34 0.17 22.68
CA ILE A 569 3.78 1.50 22.85
C ILE A 569 4.25 2.11 24.17
N CYS A 570 4.90 3.27 24.10
CA CYS A 570 5.55 3.95 25.22
C CYS A 570 4.98 5.35 25.43
N LYS A 571 5.12 5.86 26.65
CA LYS A 571 4.79 7.26 26.94
C LYS A 571 5.91 8.17 26.47
N VAL A 572 5.55 9.27 25.80
CA VAL A 572 6.52 10.35 25.51
C VAL A 572 6.95 11.01 26.82
N HIS A 573 8.25 11.14 27.05
CA HIS A 573 8.81 11.80 28.23
C HIS A 573 9.35 13.18 27.86
N GLY A 574 8.68 14.26 28.33
CA GLY A 574 9.23 15.61 28.39
C GLY A 574 9.55 16.29 27.05
N PRO A 575 10.76 16.83 26.86
CA PRO A 575 11.09 17.74 25.76
C PRO A 575 11.08 17.13 24.33
N GLU A 576 10.90 15.83 24.20
CA GLU A 576 10.80 15.18 22.88
C GLU A 576 9.44 15.42 22.20
N CYS A 577 8.37 15.62 22.98
CA CYS A 577 7.03 15.85 22.44
C CYS A 577 6.89 17.20 21.71
N SER A 578 7.56 18.25 22.18
CA SER A 578 7.49 19.58 21.59
C SER A 578 8.33 19.77 20.33
N ARG A 579 9.21 18.82 19.99
CA ARG A 579 10.07 18.89 18.79
C ARG A 579 9.55 18.11 17.59
N SER A 580 8.61 17.19 17.79
CA SER A 580 8.14 16.28 16.73
C SER A 580 6.78 16.64 16.12
N VAL A 581 6.02 17.55 16.73
CA VAL A 581 4.64 17.88 16.33
C VAL A 581 4.46 19.36 15.94
N ASP A 582 5.40 20.25 16.26
CA ASP A 582 5.44 21.65 15.79
C ASP A 582 6.28 21.75 14.46
#